data_fcc464ddbaab348e4f34d539d3d311d7
#
_entry.id   fcc464ddbaab348e4f34d539d3d311d7
#
_cell.length_a   1.000
_cell.length_b   1.000
_cell.length_c   1.000
_cell.angle_alpha   90.00
_cell.angle_beta   90.00
_cell.angle_gamma   90.00
#
_symmetry.space_group_name_H-M   'P 1'
#
loop_
_entity.id
_entity.type
_entity.pdbx_description
1 polymer ?
#
loop_
_entity_poly.entity_id
_entity_poly.type
_entity_poly.pdbx_seq_one_letter_code
_entity_poly.pdbx_strand_id
1 'polypeptide(L)'
;MKKVCPAQELHCAEYADSMERCNMEERNRQYRSLKMQAVGAWLLAVPLLLLSIFGNYVSYGSEIQLPLAALALLFLGTSFYTDAWKRLREGRATMDTLIAFSASVAFLFSLFNTFFPDYWHDAGLQPHVYYEVTVLIVAVGLTGKVFRFLPEELHGEDRIANIIFPVLTGTAVAVFFIWILFGGVEAVPHALYSVISIFIVACPCALGLITPVALMRGIGRAADMHIWIKDSLALERLNKADVVVFDKTGTLTEGHPTVTAWLWAQYQEEYFKMVLLAAEMNSSNSLAAAITAALREEQITPARLDGCEILKGKGMKAAYKGMEYWVGSHKLLKDYQVYLSDVLGDMLVEYESEGNSIVYFGREGELLAIIAVKDQLKVTALGVVKELRGQELDICLLTGDGERTASTIAGKLGIIRYLSDALPDDKETFICELRLQGKTVVMVGDGINDVQALAGADVSIAMGGYADDTLTDEAMIVMKSSDLQSLPKLFGLSRHTLRLMRQNSFWVIIYHLAGVLIAAGILYPVYGILLTPMLAAIAIVLSCVTLMRG
;
A
#
# COMPACT_ATOMS: atom_id res chain seq x y z
N MET A 1 -27.24 -25.56 -17.60
CA MET A 1 -26.78 -24.76 -16.44
C MET A 1 -27.30 -25.45 -15.18
N LYS A 2 -26.39 -26.10 -14.43
CA LYS A 2 -26.77 -26.76 -13.15
C LYS A 2 -26.87 -25.65 -12.09
N LYS A 3 -28.06 -25.48 -11.51
CA LYS A 3 -28.25 -24.64 -10.31
C LYS A 3 -27.41 -25.26 -9.19
N VAL A 4 -26.38 -24.55 -8.73
CA VAL A 4 -25.64 -24.90 -7.51
C VAL A 4 -26.57 -24.67 -6.32
N CYS A 5 -26.61 -25.63 -5.41
CA CYS A 5 -27.52 -25.61 -4.27
C CYS A 5 -27.10 -24.53 -3.27
N PRO A 6 -27.98 -23.65 -2.79
CA PRO A 6 -27.62 -22.55 -1.85
C PRO A 6 -26.90 -23.01 -0.58
N ALA A 7 -27.12 -24.26 -0.16
CA ALA A 7 -26.43 -24.86 0.99
C ALA A 7 -24.93 -25.14 0.74
N GLN A 8 -24.50 -25.28 -0.52
CA GLN A 8 -23.08 -25.45 -0.85
C GLN A 8 -22.32 -24.12 -0.87
N GLU A 9 -22.95 -23.02 -1.26
CA GLU A 9 -22.35 -21.68 -1.20
C GLU A 9 -22.16 -21.22 0.25
N LEU A 10 -23.13 -21.47 1.14
CA LEU A 10 -22.97 -21.17 2.58
C LEU A 10 -21.82 -21.97 3.20
N HIS A 11 -21.68 -23.25 2.87
CA HIS A 11 -20.61 -24.10 3.39
C HIS A 11 -19.23 -23.70 2.85
N CYS A 12 -19.14 -23.22 1.61
CA CYS A 12 -17.91 -22.69 1.03
C CYS A 12 -17.52 -21.35 1.69
N ALA A 13 -18.47 -20.46 1.97
CA ALA A 13 -18.22 -19.19 2.63
C ALA A 13 -17.76 -19.38 4.10
N GLU A 14 -18.41 -20.26 4.87
CA GLU A 14 -17.98 -20.62 6.24
C GLU A 14 -16.61 -21.29 6.26
N TYR A 15 -16.30 -22.13 5.26
CA TYR A 15 -14.98 -22.76 5.14
C TYR A 15 -13.89 -21.75 4.76
N ALA A 16 -14.18 -20.82 3.87
CA ALA A 16 -13.26 -19.73 3.51
C ALA A 16 -12.97 -18.82 4.72
N ASP A 17 -13.99 -18.39 5.46
CA ASP A 17 -13.86 -17.55 6.65
C ASP A 17 -13.09 -18.29 7.79
N SER A 18 -13.31 -19.61 7.93
CA SER A 18 -12.55 -20.43 8.88
C SER A 18 -11.07 -20.59 8.49
N MET A 19 -10.78 -20.70 7.20
CA MET A 19 -9.40 -20.75 6.65
C MET A 19 -8.69 -19.42 6.82
N GLU A 20 -9.38 -18.28 6.56
CA GLU A 20 -8.82 -16.95 6.78
C GLU A 20 -8.52 -16.67 8.26
N ARG A 21 -9.42 -17.03 9.15
CA ARG A 21 -9.18 -16.94 10.62
C ARG A 21 -8.01 -17.80 11.07
N CYS A 22 -7.91 -19.03 10.56
CA CYS A 22 -6.80 -19.92 10.88
C CYS A 22 -5.46 -19.36 10.38
N ASN A 23 -5.43 -18.83 9.16
CA ASN A 23 -4.26 -18.17 8.58
C ASN A 23 -3.87 -16.91 9.37
N MET A 24 -4.86 -16.12 9.81
CA MET A 24 -4.63 -14.90 10.59
C MET A 24 -4.10 -15.22 12.01
N GLU A 25 -4.62 -16.28 12.65
CA GLU A 25 -4.10 -16.74 13.96
C GLU A 25 -2.68 -17.27 13.85
N GLU A 26 -2.37 -18.06 12.82
CA GLU A 26 -1.02 -18.58 12.58
C GLU A 26 -0.04 -17.44 12.29
N ARG A 27 -0.43 -16.47 11.49
CA ARG A 27 0.32 -15.24 11.20
C ARG A 27 0.58 -14.43 12.48
N ASN A 28 -0.43 -14.21 13.29
CA ASN A 28 -0.29 -13.51 14.58
C ASN A 28 0.64 -14.25 15.55
N ARG A 29 0.61 -15.59 15.55
CA ARG A 29 1.52 -16.41 16.37
C ARG A 29 2.96 -16.29 15.90
N GLN A 30 3.19 -16.34 14.60
CA GLN A 30 4.51 -16.14 14.00
C GLN A 30 5.07 -14.74 14.31
N TYR A 31 4.25 -13.69 14.14
CA TYR A 31 4.62 -12.31 14.46
C TYR A 31 5.03 -12.16 15.93
N ARG A 32 4.24 -12.69 16.87
CA ARG A 32 4.57 -12.66 18.30
C ARG A 32 5.87 -13.39 18.61
N SER A 33 6.11 -14.53 17.98
CA SER A 33 7.34 -15.30 18.13
C SER A 33 8.55 -14.50 17.66
N LEU A 34 8.50 -13.92 16.45
CA LEU A 34 9.58 -13.07 15.91
C LEU A 34 9.84 -11.84 16.78
N LYS A 35 8.78 -11.19 17.27
CA LYS A 35 8.90 -10.03 18.18
C LYS A 35 9.60 -10.42 19.49
N MET A 36 9.25 -11.56 20.09
CA MET A 36 9.92 -12.05 21.30
C MET A 36 11.39 -12.39 21.05
N GLN A 37 11.70 -13.02 19.90
CA GLN A 37 13.09 -13.30 19.50
C GLN A 37 13.89 -12.02 19.30
N ALA A 38 13.32 -11.00 18.65
CA ALA A 38 13.98 -9.70 18.46
C ALA A 38 14.26 -9.00 19.81
N VAL A 39 13.27 -8.94 20.70
CA VAL A 39 13.46 -8.38 22.06
C VAL A 39 14.52 -9.15 22.83
N GLY A 40 14.49 -10.49 22.79
CA GLY A 40 15.50 -11.34 23.43
C GLY A 40 16.91 -11.09 22.89
N ALA A 41 17.04 -10.91 21.56
CA ALA A 41 18.32 -10.61 20.92
C ALA A 41 18.88 -9.23 21.35
N TRP A 42 18.04 -8.20 21.47
CA TRP A 42 18.46 -6.89 21.98
C TRP A 42 18.83 -6.92 23.47
N LEU A 43 18.11 -7.71 24.28
CA LEU A 43 18.46 -7.92 25.70
C LEU A 43 19.83 -8.58 25.87
N LEU A 44 20.30 -9.36 24.91
CA LEU A 44 21.65 -9.92 24.88
C LEU A 44 22.66 -8.99 24.23
N ALA A 45 22.29 -8.29 23.13
CA ALA A 45 23.20 -7.42 22.39
C ALA A 45 23.70 -6.22 23.21
N VAL A 46 22.81 -5.58 23.97
CA VAL A 46 23.17 -4.39 24.77
C VAL A 46 24.20 -4.70 25.85
N PRO A 47 24.04 -5.73 26.72
CA PRO A 47 25.07 -6.11 27.68
C PRO A 47 26.39 -6.54 27.04
N LEU A 48 26.34 -7.29 25.92
CA LEU A 48 27.54 -7.71 25.22
C LEU A 48 28.30 -6.52 24.63
N LEU A 49 27.60 -5.54 24.06
CA LEU A 49 28.22 -4.30 23.56
C LEU A 49 28.88 -3.50 24.70
N LEU A 50 28.22 -3.41 25.85
CA LEU A 50 28.77 -2.76 27.03
C LEU A 50 30.02 -3.50 27.54
N LEU A 51 29.97 -4.85 27.59
CA LEU A 51 31.12 -5.67 27.95
C LEU A 51 32.27 -5.52 26.96
N SER A 52 32.01 -5.36 25.68
CA SER A 52 33.07 -5.09 24.67
C SER A 52 33.71 -3.73 24.87
N ILE A 53 32.94 -2.68 25.18
CA ILE A 53 33.47 -1.31 25.40
C ILE A 53 34.27 -1.21 26.72
N PHE A 54 33.78 -1.83 27.78
CA PHE A 54 34.35 -1.78 29.11
C PHE A 54 35.17 -3.01 29.48
N GLY A 55 35.34 -3.98 28.56
CA GLY A 55 35.90 -5.32 28.79
C GLY A 55 37.36 -5.32 29.23
N ASN A 56 38.11 -4.26 29.00
CA ASN A 56 39.46 -4.11 29.52
C ASN A 56 39.53 -4.08 31.07
N TYR A 57 38.36 -3.95 31.75
CA TYR A 57 38.24 -3.93 33.21
C TYR A 57 37.66 -5.25 33.77
N VAL A 58 37.26 -6.19 32.91
CA VAL A 58 36.62 -7.45 33.34
C VAL A 58 37.50 -8.63 32.92
N SER A 59 38.20 -9.22 33.90
CA SER A 59 38.88 -10.51 33.71
C SER A 59 37.81 -11.56 33.27
N TYR A 60 38.10 -12.35 32.21
CA TYR A 60 37.17 -13.35 31.61
C TYR A 60 36.06 -12.78 30.74
N GLY A 61 36.20 -11.59 30.18
CA GLY A 61 35.18 -10.99 29.33
C GLY A 61 34.75 -11.85 28.13
N SER A 62 35.71 -12.49 27.41
CA SER A 62 35.45 -13.36 26.27
C SER A 62 34.75 -14.67 26.65
N GLU A 63 35.03 -15.23 27.83
CA GLU A 63 34.41 -16.47 28.31
C GLU A 63 32.94 -16.28 28.67
N ILE A 64 32.56 -15.09 29.14
CA ILE A 64 31.16 -14.72 29.41
C ILE A 64 30.41 -14.41 28.12
N GLN A 65 31.07 -13.78 27.16
CA GLN A 65 30.45 -13.40 25.89
C GLN A 65 30.12 -14.60 25.02
N LEU A 66 30.95 -15.65 25.02
CA LEU A 66 30.79 -16.86 24.20
C LEU A 66 29.43 -17.55 24.40
N PRO A 67 29.02 -17.96 25.64
CA PRO A 67 27.73 -18.64 25.83
C PRO A 67 26.53 -17.77 25.48
N LEU A 68 26.62 -16.44 25.72
CA LEU A 68 25.56 -15.50 25.37
C LEU A 68 25.40 -15.36 23.84
N ALA A 69 26.53 -15.28 23.13
CA ALA A 69 26.51 -15.23 21.65
C ALA A 69 26.04 -16.56 21.06
N ALA A 70 26.47 -17.69 21.62
CA ALA A 70 26.00 -19.01 21.19
C ALA A 70 24.49 -19.16 21.39
N LEU A 71 23.96 -18.71 22.52
CA LEU A 71 22.52 -18.72 22.79
C LEU A 71 21.76 -17.85 21.78
N ALA A 72 22.26 -16.65 21.50
CA ALA A 72 21.64 -15.76 20.50
C ALA A 72 21.62 -16.41 19.10
N LEU A 73 22.75 -17.00 18.68
CA LEU A 73 22.89 -17.60 17.35
C LEU A 73 22.03 -18.86 17.20
N LEU A 74 22.09 -19.78 18.16
CA LEU A 74 21.46 -21.10 18.06
C LEU A 74 19.95 -21.10 18.38
N PHE A 75 19.48 -20.17 19.21
CA PHE A 75 18.06 -20.14 19.61
C PHE A 75 17.29 -18.97 18.99
N LEU A 76 17.88 -17.78 18.92
CA LEU A 76 17.19 -16.62 18.38
C LEU A 76 17.40 -16.46 16.88
N GLY A 77 18.59 -16.85 16.36
CA GLY A 77 18.96 -16.77 14.96
C GLY A 77 18.45 -17.89 14.05
N THR A 78 17.80 -18.93 14.59
CA THR A 78 17.38 -20.14 13.85
C THR A 78 16.57 -19.84 12.58
N SER A 79 15.72 -18.83 12.62
CA SER A 79 14.89 -18.45 11.47
C SER A 79 15.74 -18.02 10.25
N PHE A 80 16.90 -17.40 10.45
CA PHE A 80 17.81 -17.04 9.35
C PHE A 80 18.43 -18.25 8.68
N TYR A 81 18.85 -19.23 9.48
CA TYR A 81 19.46 -20.46 8.95
C TYR A 81 18.47 -21.32 8.17
N THR A 82 17.24 -21.45 8.69
CA THR A 82 16.19 -22.24 8.02
C THR A 82 15.78 -21.63 6.69
N ASP A 83 15.59 -20.30 6.66
CA ASP A 83 15.18 -19.58 5.46
C ASP A 83 16.33 -19.50 4.44
N ALA A 84 17.57 -19.21 4.90
CA ALA A 84 18.76 -19.23 4.06
C ALA A 84 18.97 -20.60 3.40
N TRP A 85 18.83 -21.69 4.16
CA TRP A 85 19.02 -23.04 3.63
C TRP A 85 17.99 -23.41 2.57
N LYS A 86 16.72 -23.06 2.79
CA LYS A 86 15.65 -23.30 1.80
C LYS A 86 15.94 -22.57 0.50
N ARG A 87 16.29 -21.27 0.56
CA ARG A 87 16.54 -20.43 -0.62
C ARG A 87 17.84 -20.76 -1.34
N LEU A 88 18.90 -21.12 -0.61
CA LEU A 88 20.16 -21.57 -1.22
C LEU A 88 19.99 -22.85 -2.02
N ARG A 89 19.13 -23.78 -1.58
CA ARG A 89 18.78 -24.97 -2.37
C ARG A 89 18.08 -24.63 -3.68
N GLU A 90 17.39 -23.50 -3.75
CA GLU A 90 16.77 -22.96 -4.96
C GLU A 90 17.78 -22.16 -5.83
N GLY A 91 19.05 -22.09 -5.43
CA GLY A 91 20.09 -21.32 -6.13
C GLY A 91 19.96 -19.79 -5.94
N ARG A 92 19.27 -19.33 -4.89
CA ARG A 92 19.04 -17.91 -4.61
C ARG A 92 19.62 -17.54 -3.25
N ALA A 93 20.43 -16.47 -3.22
CA ALA A 93 20.86 -15.85 -1.98
C ALA A 93 19.86 -14.76 -1.58
N THR A 94 19.53 -14.71 -0.29
CA THR A 94 18.61 -13.71 0.30
C THR A 94 19.32 -12.91 1.38
N MET A 95 18.66 -11.87 1.91
CA MET A 95 19.17 -11.14 3.09
C MET A 95 19.41 -12.07 4.28
N ASP A 96 18.57 -13.10 4.46
CA ASP A 96 18.73 -14.08 5.52
C ASP A 96 20.03 -14.91 5.33
N THR A 97 20.40 -15.20 4.08
CA THR A 97 21.67 -15.87 3.74
C THR A 97 22.87 -15.03 4.17
N LEU A 98 22.86 -13.73 3.87
CA LEU A 98 23.93 -12.80 4.25
C LEU A 98 24.05 -12.67 5.77
N ILE A 99 22.93 -12.52 6.48
CA ILE A 99 22.88 -12.42 7.94
C ILE A 99 23.41 -13.69 8.58
N ALA A 100 22.90 -14.87 8.17
CA ALA A 100 23.32 -16.16 8.70
C ALA A 100 24.82 -16.40 8.49
N PHE A 101 25.31 -16.09 7.28
CA PHE A 101 26.72 -16.27 6.92
C PHE A 101 27.62 -15.34 7.73
N SER A 102 27.34 -14.02 7.74
CA SER A 102 28.14 -13.02 8.47
C SER A 102 28.16 -13.28 9.97
N ALA A 103 27.00 -13.61 10.58
CA ALA A 103 26.93 -13.96 11.98
C ALA A 103 27.73 -15.22 12.32
N SER A 104 27.68 -16.25 11.45
CA SER A 104 28.48 -17.47 11.62
C SER A 104 29.99 -17.19 11.52
N VAL A 105 30.40 -16.40 10.53
CA VAL A 105 31.82 -16.02 10.36
C VAL A 105 32.33 -15.25 11.58
N ALA A 106 31.56 -14.27 12.07
CA ALA A 106 31.92 -13.51 13.25
C ALA A 106 32.03 -14.39 14.50
N PHE A 107 31.06 -15.31 14.68
CA PHE A 107 31.06 -16.25 15.82
C PHE A 107 32.24 -17.23 15.76
N LEU A 108 32.46 -17.89 14.64
CA LEU A 108 33.53 -18.88 14.48
C LEU A 108 34.91 -18.24 14.63
N PHE A 109 35.10 -17.04 14.08
CA PHE A 109 36.34 -16.29 14.28
C PHE A 109 36.58 -15.93 15.74
N SER A 110 35.53 -15.48 16.45
CA SER A 110 35.63 -15.17 17.87
C SER A 110 35.91 -16.41 18.72
N LEU A 111 35.28 -17.54 18.35
CA LEU A 111 35.52 -18.84 18.98
C LEU A 111 36.99 -19.25 18.83
N PHE A 112 37.53 -19.14 17.59
CA PHE A 112 38.94 -19.43 17.32
C PHE A 112 39.87 -18.55 18.15
N ASN A 113 39.60 -17.23 18.22
CA ASN A 113 40.42 -16.29 18.98
C ASN A 113 40.36 -16.51 20.50
N THR A 114 39.24 -17.03 21.00
CA THR A 114 39.09 -17.37 22.43
C THR A 114 39.97 -18.57 22.81
N PHE A 115 40.09 -19.58 21.94
CA PHE A 115 40.85 -20.81 22.24
C PHE A 115 42.29 -20.77 21.76
N PHE A 116 42.60 -19.97 20.72
CA PHE A 116 43.94 -19.89 20.11
C PHE A 116 44.41 -18.43 19.96
N PRO A 117 44.56 -17.67 21.04
CA PRO A 117 44.94 -16.26 21.00
C PRO A 117 46.36 -16.04 20.47
N ASP A 118 47.29 -16.96 20.78
CA ASP A 118 48.70 -16.87 20.42
C ASP A 118 48.95 -16.89 18.91
N TYR A 119 48.11 -17.53 18.14
CA TYR A 119 48.22 -17.60 16.68
C TYR A 119 48.33 -16.23 16.00
N TRP A 120 47.59 -15.25 16.54
CA TRP A 120 47.56 -13.89 15.98
C TRP A 120 48.68 -13.03 16.55
N HIS A 121 49.12 -13.28 17.77
CA HIS A 121 50.25 -12.57 18.39
C HIS A 121 51.56 -12.83 17.64
N ASP A 122 51.77 -14.05 17.19
CA ASP A 122 52.93 -14.44 16.40
C ASP A 122 52.99 -13.73 15.03
N ALA A 123 51.82 -13.32 14.51
CA ALA A 123 51.67 -12.56 13.28
C ALA A 123 51.65 -11.02 13.49
N GLY A 124 51.86 -10.51 14.72
CA GLY A 124 51.79 -9.10 15.03
C GLY A 124 50.40 -8.52 15.05
N LEU A 125 49.36 -9.35 15.05
CA LEU A 125 47.96 -8.96 15.10
C LEU A 125 47.41 -9.18 16.52
N GLN A 126 46.52 -8.26 16.96
CA GLN A 126 45.82 -8.48 18.22
C GLN A 126 44.57 -9.35 18.03
N PRO A 127 44.40 -10.40 18.84
CA PRO A 127 43.21 -11.25 18.75
C PRO A 127 42.01 -10.49 19.34
N HIS A 128 41.13 -10.02 18.43
CA HIS A 128 39.87 -9.43 18.83
C HIS A 128 38.74 -10.45 18.69
N VAL A 129 37.79 -10.41 19.63
CA VAL A 129 36.54 -11.18 19.57
C VAL A 129 35.41 -10.29 19.03
N TYR A 130 34.46 -10.89 18.31
CA TYR A 130 33.32 -10.23 17.64
C TYR A 130 31.97 -10.81 18.13
N TYR A 131 31.90 -11.29 19.37
CA TYR A 131 30.67 -11.86 19.92
C TYR A 131 29.53 -10.86 19.99
N GLU A 132 29.82 -9.61 20.36
CA GLU A 132 28.87 -8.52 20.38
C GLU A 132 28.34 -8.21 18.97
N VAL A 133 29.23 -8.25 17.97
CA VAL A 133 28.83 -8.03 16.55
C VAL A 133 27.94 -9.17 16.06
N THR A 134 28.25 -10.42 16.42
CA THR A 134 27.39 -11.58 16.09
C THR A 134 25.99 -11.38 16.59
N VAL A 135 25.82 -11.00 17.86
CA VAL A 135 24.49 -10.81 18.45
C VAL A 135 23.80 -9.57 17.91
N LEU A 136 24.54 -8.50 17.62
CA LEU A 136 24.02 -7.29 17.01
C LEU A 136 23.47 -7.56 15.60
N ILE A 137 24.18 -8.33 14.78
CA ILE A 137 23.73 -8.76 13.45
C ILE A 137 22.38 -9.52 13.56
N VAL A 138 22.29 -10.46 14.50
CA VAL A 138 21.04 -11.22 14.74
C VAL A 138 19.92 -10.31 15.23
N ALA A 139 20.18 -9.40 16.18
CA ALA A 139 19.19 -8.50 16.74
C ALA A 139 18.62 -7.53 15.68
N VAL A 140 19.50 -6.89 14.89
CA VAL A 140 19.09 -5.98 13.81
C VAL A 140 18.35 -6.75 12.72
N GLY A 141 18.84 -7.93 12.34
CA GLY A 141 18.20 -8.78 11.35
C GLY A 141 16.79 -9.23 11.77
N LEU A 142 16.61 -9.66 13.03
CA LEU A 142 15.28 -10.00 13.59
C LEU A 142 14.35 -8.80 13.61
N THR A 143 14.86 -7.62 13.96
CA THR A 143 14.09 -6.38 13.89
C THR A 143 13.61 -6.12 12.46
N GLY A 144 14.49 -6.32 11.45
CA GLY A 144 14.11 -6.25 10.05
C GLY A 144 13.01 -7.26 9.68
N LYS A 145 13.08 -8.51 10.16
CA LYS A 145 12.02 -9.51 9.95
C LYS A 145 10.70 -9.10 10.59
N VAL A 146 10.70 -8.57 11.81
CA VAL A 146 9.49 -8.08 12.49
C VAL A 146 8.82 -6.98 11.69
N PHE A 147 9.58 -6.00 11.19
CA PHE A 147 9.03 -4.92 10.38
C PHE A 147 8.57 -5.38 8.99
N ARG A 148 9.24 -6.36 8.38
CA ARG A 148 8.83 -6.95 7.09
C ARG A 148 7.57 -7.81 7.19
N PHE A 149 7.24 -8.29 8.39
CA PHE A 149 6.05 -9.10 8.61
C PHE A 149 4.75 -8.29 8.46
N LEU A 150 4.81 -6.97 8.56
CA LEU A 150 3.67 -6.07 8.46
C LEU A 150 3.17 -5.87 7.01
N PRO A 151 4.01 -5.74 5.96
CA PRO A 151 3.59 -5.73 4.56
C PRO A 151 4.01 -7.01 3.82
N GLU A 152 3.06 -7.66 3.15
CA GLU A 152 3.20 -9.03 2.61
C GLU A 152 4.11 -9.21 1.38
N GLU A 153 4.56 -8.16 0.66
CA GLU A 153 5.24 -8.31 -0.65
C GLU A 153 6.41 -7.34 -0.92
N LEU A 154 7.44 -7.32 -0.08
CA LEU A 154 8.65 -6.55 -0.40
C LEU A 154 9.77 -7.45 -0.97
N HIS A 155 9.62 -7.86 -2.23
CA HIS A 155 10.57 -8.73 -2.94
C HIS A 155 11.82 -8.02 -3.50
N GLY A 156 11.92 -6.70 -3.39
CA GLY A 156 13.04 -5.93 -3.96
C GLY A 156 14.40 -6.19 -3.29
N GLU A 157 14.40 -6.49 -2.00
CA GLU A 157 15.61 -6.68 -1.19
C GLU A 157 16.34 -7.98 -1.52
N ASP A 158 15.64 -9.05 -1.87
CA ASP A 158 16.22 -10.33 -2.24
C ASP A 158 16.99 -10.25 -3.56
N ARG A 159 16.59 -9.39 -4.50
CA ARG A 159 17.37 -9.13 -5.72
C ARG A 159 18.74 -8.53 -5.41
N ILE A 160 18.78 -7.59 -4.47
CA ILE A 160 20.02 -6.93 -4.05
C ILE A 160 20.94 -7.94 -3.37
N ALA A 161 20.43 -8.76 -2.46
CA ALA A 161 21.20 -9.81 -1.78
C ALA A 161 21.79 -10.82 -2.74
N ASN A 162 21.03 -11.21 -3.78
CA ASN A 162 21.45 -12.17 -4.79
C ASN A 162 22.63 -11.65 -5.65
N ILE A 163 22.80 -10.33 -5.76
CA ILE A 163 23.94 -9.69 -6.42
C ILE A 163 25.08 -9.46 -5.44
N ILE A 164 24.79 -8.99 -4.24
CA ILE A 164 25.81 -8.63 -3.24
C ILE A 164 26.59 -9.86 -2.78
N PHE A 165 25.94 -11.00 -2.53
CA PHE A 165 26.61 -12.19 -1.99
C PHE A 165 27.75 -12.71 -2.90
N PRO A 166 27.57 -12.94 -4.20
CA PRO A 166 28.66 -13.36 -5.07
C PRO A 166 29.72 -12.27 -5.26
N VAL A 167 29.34 -10.99 -5.30
CA VAL A 167 30.29 -9.88 -5.40
C VAL A 167 31.19 -9.81 -4.16
N LEU A 168 30.63 -9.95 -2.96
CA LEU A 168 31.38 -9.98 -1.71
C LEU A 168 32.32 -11.18 -1.65
N THR A 169 31.84 -12.36 -2.02
CA THR A 169 32.65 -13.56 -2.06
C THR A 169 33.82 -13.39 -3.04
N GLY A 170 33.57 -12.88 -4.24
CA GLY A 170 34.61 -12.57 -5.21
C GLY A 170 35.61 -11.53 -4.71
N THR A 171 35.15 -10.48 -4.05
CA THR A 171 36.00 -9.45 -3.42
C THR A 171 36.87 -10.04 -2.31
N ALA A 172 36.29 -10.87 -1.44
CA ALA A 172 37.03 -11.52 -0.36
C ALA A 172 38.15 -12.43 -0.89
N VAL A 173 37.82 -13.23 -1.93
CA VAL A 173 38.81 -14.06 -2.61
C VAL A 173 39.92 -13.23 -3.27
N ALA A 174 39.57 -12.17 -3.97
CA ALA A 174 40.52 -11.27 -4.60
C ALA A 174 41.46 -10.62 -3.56
N VAL A 175 40.90 -10.13 -2.45
CA VAL A 175 41.67 -9.53 -1.34
C VAL A 175 42.63 -10.57 -0.72
N PHE A 176 42.19 -11.83 -0.53
CA PHE A 176 43.06 -12.89 -0.04
C PHE A 176 44.30 -13.06 -0.93
N PHE A 177 44.11 -13.18 -2.24
CA PHE A 177 45.20 -13.34 -3.18
C PHE A 177 46.09 -12.09 -3.30
N ILE A 178 45.53 -10.90 -3.19
CA ILE A 178 46.30 -9.64 -3.16
C ILE A 178 47.25 -9.63 -1.97
N TRP A 179 46.78 -9.98 -0.78
CA TRP A 179 47.63 -10.07 0.40
C TRP A 179 48.79 -11.07 0.23
N ILE A 180 48.50 -12.25 -0.33
CA ILE A 180 49.53 -13.28 -0.61
C ILE A 180 50.51 -12.80 -1.67
N LEU A 181 50.05 -12.12 -2.72
CA LEU A 181 50.90 -11.63 -3.80
C LEU A 181 51.90 -10.56 -3.33
N PHE A 182 51.48 -9.66 -2.44
CA PHE A 182 52.33 -8.57 -1.97
C PHE A 182 53.12 -8.91 -0.69
N GLY A 183 52.60 -9.75 0.19
CA GLY A 183 53.17 -10.08 1.48
C GLY A 183 53.71 -11.49 1.63
N GLY A 184 53.61 -12.33 0.56
CA GLY A 184 54.03 -13.73 0.59
C GLY A 184 53.22 -14.59 1.56
N VAL A 185 53.77 -15.76 1.90
CA VAL A 185 53.11 -16.72 2.81
C VAL A 185 52.98 -16.18 4.24
N GLU A 186 53.87 -15.26 4.65
CA GLU A 186 53.83 -14.63 5.98
C GLU A 186 52.62 -13.70 6.16
N ALA A 187 52.02 -13.25 5.04
CA ALA A 187 50.82 -12.42 5.07
C ALA A 187 49.49 -13.23 5.17
N VAL A 188 49.52 -14.55 5.23
CA VAL A 188 48.31 -15.40 5.37
C VAL A 188 47.44 -14.99 6.56
N PRO A 189 47.96 -14.72 7.76
CA PRO A 189 47.13 -14.24 8.85
C PRO A 189 46.40 -12.92 8.52
N HIS A 190 47.08 -11.94 7.92
CA HIS A 190 46.50 -10.67 7.50
C HIS A 190 45.42 -10.85 6.42
N ALA A 191 45.70 -11.75 5.44
CA ALA A 191 44.74 -12.11 4.40
C ALA A 191 43.45 -12.68 4.99
N LEU A 192 43.59 -13.67 5.90
CA LEU A 192 42.45 -14.28 6.59
C LEU A 192 41.66 -13.26 7.43
N TYR A 193 42.38 -12.42 8.19
CA TYR A 193 41.76 -11.36 8.98
C TYR A 193 40.96 -10.40 8.11
N SER A 194 41.50 -9.98 6.96
CA SER A 194 40.82 -9.10 6.02
C SER A 194 39.56 -9.75 5.41
N VAL A 195 39.67 -11.03 4.97
CA VAL A 195 38.52 -11.78 4.42
C VAL A 195 37.39 -11.87 5.44
N ILE A 196 37.70 -12.22 6.67
CA ILE A 196 36.71 -12.34 7.76
C ILE A 196 36.08 -10.98 8.05
N SER A 197 36.89 -9.93 8.12
CA SER A 197 36.43 -8.56 8.35
C SER A 197 35.50 -8.06 7.23
N ILE A 198 35.78 -8.41 5.97
CA ILE A 198 34.89 -8.10 4.82
C ILE A 198 33.50 -8.70 5.04
N PHE A 199 33.40 -9.99 5.39
CA PHE A 199 32.11 -10.62 5.60
C PHE A 199 31.35 -10.06 6.80
N ILE A 200 32.04 -9.66 7.86
CA ILE A 200 31.42 -9.07 9.04
C ILE A 200 30.83 -7.69 8.72
N VAL A 201 31.63 -6.80 8.08
CA VAL A 201 31.21 -5.43 7.78
C VAL A 201 30.19 -5.36 6.64
N ALA A 202 30.29 -6.28 5.71
CA ALA A 202 29.42 -6.31 4.55
C ALA A 202 28.00 -6.83 4.85
N CYS A 203 27.69 -7.21 6.10
CA CYS A 203 26.31 -7.56 6.47
C CYS A 203 25.36 -6.36 6.26
N PRO A 204 24.48 -6.39 5.26
CA PRO A 204 23.61 -5.24 4.96
C PRO A 204 22.37 -5.21 5.85
N CYS A 205 22.55 -5.46 7.18
CA CYS A 205 21.46 -5.59 8.12
C CYS A 205 20.55 -4.35 8.12
N ALA A 206 21.12 -3.15 7.92
CA ALA A 206 20.39 -1.89 7.85
C ALA A 206 19.56 -1.75 6.56
N LEU A 207 19.98 -2.36 5.43
CA LEU A 207 19.20 -2.32 4.19
C LEU A 207 17.81 -2.91 4.38
N GLY A 208 17.70 -4.02 5.13
CA GLY A 208 16.41 -4.63 5.45
C GLY A 208 15.47 -3.80 6.33
N LEU A 209 15.96 -2.71 6.91
CA LEU A 209 15.16 -1.77 7.74
C LEU A 209 14.72 -0.52 6.98
N ILE A 210 15.35 -0.20 5.84
CA ILE A 210 15.09 1.07 5.13
C ILE A 210 13.64 1.18 4.70
N THR A 211 13.17 0.18 3.96
CA THR A 211 11.82 0.16 3.38
C THR A 211 10.74 0.19 4.45
N PRO A 212 10.70 -0.75 5.43
CA PRO A 212 9.64 -0.75 6.42
C PRO A 212 9.64 0.50 7.29
N VAL A 213 10.79 1.02 7.68
CA VAL A 213 10.86 2.24 8.53
C VAL A 213 10.35 3.47 7.78
N ALA A 214 10.74 3.64 6.52
CA ALA A 214 10.27 4.76 5.70
C ALA A 214 8.75 4.67 5.43
N LEU A 215 8.24 3.47 5.12
CA LEU A 215 6.80 3.25 4.92
C LEU A 215 5.99 3.52 6.20
N MET A 216 6.44 3.02 7.36
CA MET A 216 5.75 3.29 8.62
C MET A 216 5.67 4.78 8.94
N ARG A 217 6.72 5.55 8.64
CA ARG A 217 6.70 7.02 8.79
C ARG A 217 5.76 7.68 7.79
N GLY A 218 5.75 7.21 6.54
CA GLY A 218 4.81 7.67 5.52
C GLY A 218 3.36 7.42 5.98
N ILE A 219 3.06 6.22 6.46
CA ILE A 219 1.73 5.84 6.99
C ILE A 219 1.38 6.70 8.21
N GLY A 220 2.32 6.92 9.14
CA GLY A 220 2.09 7.79 10.30
C GLY A 220 1.74 9.23 9.89
N ARG A 221 2.48 9.82 8.94
CA ARG A 221 2.16 11.16 8.40
C ARG A 221 0.85 11.20 7.63
N ALA A 222 0.47 10.12 6.94
CA ALA A 222 -0.84 10.00 6.31
C ALA A 222 -1.96 10.00 7.36
N ALA A 223 -1.77 9.29 8.48
CA ALA A 223 -2.73 9.27 9.59
C ALA A 223 -2.95 10.67 10.20
N ASP A 224 -1.89 11.49 10.31
CA ASP A 224 -1.99 12.90 10.75
C ASP A 224 -2.83 13.75 9.78
N MET A 225 -2.91 13.37 8.51
CA MET A 225 -3.78 13.98 7.49
C MET A 225 -5.17 13.33 7.40
N HIS A 226 -5.53 12.48 8.36
CA HIS A 226 -6.78 11.70 8.38
C HIS A 226 -6.93 10.74 7.19
N ILE A 227 -5.80 10.23 6.70
CA ILE A 227 -5.72 9.23 5.63
C ILE A 227 -5.26 7.90 6.23
N TRP A 228 -6.08 6.87 6.09
CA TRP A 228 -5.76 5.51 6.52
C TRP A 228 -5.22 4.71 5.34
N ILE A 229 -3.98 4.29 5.46
CA ILE A 229 -3.32 3.41 4.49
C ILE A 229 -3.37 1.99 5.08
N LYS A 230 -4.18 1.13 4.49
CA LYS A 230 -4.32 -0.27 4.90
C LYS A 230 -3.24 -1.14 4.27
N ASP A 231 -2.95 -0.90 3.00
CA ASP A 231 -1.88 -1.56 2.26
C ASP A 231 -0.68 -0.62 2.12
N SER A 232 0.43 -0.99 2.73
CA SER A 232 1.68 -0.22 2.66
C SER A 232 2.25 -0.11 1.23
N LEU A 233 1.96 -1.08 0.35
CA LEU A 233 2.35 -1.06 -1.06
C LEU A 233 1.64 0.05 -1.85
N ALA A 234 0.48 0.50 -1.36
CA ALA A 234 -0.24 1.59 -2.00
C ALA A 234 0.61 2.86 -2.12
N LEU A 235 1.46 3.19 -1.11
CA LEU A 235 2.39 4.32 -1.19
C LEU A 235 3.42 4.15 -2.32
N GLU A 236 3.91 2.94 -2.53
CA GLU A 236 4.87 2.68 -3.62
C GLU A 236 4.19 2.76 -4.99
N ARG A 237 2.98 2.18 -5.11
CA ARG A 237 2.19 2.19 -6.35
C ARG A 237 1.75 3.60 -6.71
N LEU A 238 1.34 4.43 -5.73
CA LEU A 238 1.01 5.85 -5.94
C LEU A 238 2.14 6.65 -6.60
N ASN A 239 3.40 6.36 -6.25
CA ASN A 239 4.53 7.03 -6.87
C ASN A 239 4.73 6.65 -8.34
N LYS A 240 4.19 5.51 -8.77
CA LYS A 240 4.26 5.00 -10.15
C LYS A 240 2.98 5.30 -10.93
N ALA A 241 2.01 5.97 -10.31
CA ALA A 241 0.72 6.26 -10.92
C ALA A 241 0.87 7.11 -12.18
N ASP A 242 0.18 6.70 -13.24
CA ASP A 242 0.08 7.41 -14.52
C ASP A 242 -1.27 8.10 -14.66
N VAL A 243 -2.33 7.48 -14.11
CA VAL A 243 -3.72 7.93 -14.30
C VAL A 243 -4.46 7.92 -12.97
N VAL A 244 -5.21 9.00 -12.71
CA VAL A 244 -6.19 9.07 -11.62
C VAL A 244 -7.58 9.09 -12.23
N VAL A 245 -8.38 8.11 -11.87
CA VAL A 245 -9.77 7.95 -12.31
C VAL A 245 -10.68 8.34 -11.15
N PHE A 246 -11.52 9.34 -11.36
CA PHE A 246 -12.48 9.80 -10.37
C PHE A 246 -13.88 9.29 -10.70
N ASP A 247 -14.57 8.74 -9.71
CA ASP A 247 -16.02 8.75 -9.75
C ASP A 247 -16.55 10.17 -9.52
N LYS A 248 -17.72 10.48 -10.06
CA LYS A 248 -18.33 11.79 -9.90
C LYS A 248 -18.97 11.96 -8.50
N THR A 249 -19.92 11.10 -8.18
CA THR A 249 -20.87 11.29 -7.08
C THR A 249 -20.21 11.00 -5.73
N GLY A 250 -20.33 11.92 -4.76
CA GLY A 250 -19.71 11.79 -3.44
C GLY A 250 -18.17 11.96 -3.44
N THR A 251 -17.54 11.95 -4.62
CA THR A 251 -16.08 12.10 -4.80
C THR A 251 -15.74 13.52 -5.25
N LEU A 252 -16.05 13.90 -6.49
CA LEU A 252 -15.85 15.25 -7.00
C LEU A 252 -16.99 16.20 -6.62
N THR A 253 -18.14 15.64 -6.22
CA THR A 253 -19.32 16.34 -5.74
C THR A 253 -19.48 16.16 -4.22
N GLU A 254 -20.35 16.96 -3.61
CA GLU A 254 -20.62 16.92 -2.17
C GLU A 254 -21.33 15.62 -1.73
N GLY A 255 -21.95 14.88 -2.68
CA GLY A 255 -22.69 13.63 -2.41
C GLY A 255 -24.08 13.86 -1.79
N HIS A 256 -24.57 15.10 -1.81
CA HIS A 256 -25.89 15.51 -1.34
C HIS A 256 -26.69 16.14 -2.49
N PRO A 257 -27.18 15.32 -3.44
CA PRO A 257 -27.94 15.85 -4.56
C PRO A 257 -29.26 16.48 -4.06
N THR A 258 -29.66 17.56 -4.72
CA THR A 258 -30.91 18.28 -4.45
C THR A 258 -31.72 18.46 -5.72
N VAL A 259 -33.03 18.39 -5.62
CA VAL A 259 -33.93 18.69 -6.74
C VAL A 259 -33.89 20.18 -7.02
N THR A 260 -33.56 20.55 -8.25
CA THR A 260 -33.48 21.96 -8.69
C THR A 260 -34.69 22.41 -9.47
N ALA A 261 -35.37 21.48 -10.16
CA ALA A 261 -36.59 21.81 -10.90
C ALA A 261 -37.50 20.59 -11.06
N TRP A 262 -38.79 20.87 -11.09
CA TRP A 262 -39.86 19.94 -11.40
C TRP A 262 -40.58 20.42 -12.67
N LEU A 263 -40.70 19.59 -13.68
CA LEU A 263 -41.45 19.85 -14.91
C LEU A 263 -42.59 18.83 -15.02
N TRP A 264 -43.79 19.19 -14.59
CA TRP A 264 -44.96 18.30 -14.66
C TRP A 264 -45.71 18.50 -15.98
N ALA A 265 -46.06 17.38 -16.63
CA ALA A 265 -46.82 17.41 -17.88
C ALA A 265 -48.34 17.52 -17.70
N GLN A 266 -48.85 17.28 -16.48
CA GLN A 266 -50.29 17.20 -16.20
C GLN A 266 -50.68 17.90 -14.90
N TYR A 267 -51.99 18.31 -14.80
CA TYR A 267 -52.53 19.08 -13.66
C TYR A 267 -52.74 18.25 -12.36
N GLN A 268 -52.53 16.92 -12.35
CA GLN A 268 -52.77 16.07 -11.15
C GLN A 268 -51.46 15.80 -10.39
N GLU A 269 -50.69 16.82 -10.14
CA GLU A 269 -49.36 16.69 -9.57
C GLU A 269 -49.33 15.94 -8.24
N GLU A 270 -50.24 16.25 -7.32
CA GLU A 270 -50.26 15.69 -5.97
C GLU A 270 -50.49 14.17 -5.98
N TYR A 271 -51.37 13.68 -6.85
CA TYR A 271 -51.59 12.25 -7.03
C TYR A 271 -50.34 11.51 -7.58
N PHE A 272 -49.67 12.10 -8.54
CA PHE A 272 -48.48 11.52 -9.13
C PHE A 272 -47.23 11.61 -8.20
N LYS A 273 -47.13 12.67 -7.39
CA LYS A 273 -46.12 12.81 -6.35
C LYS A 273 -46.18 11.68 -5.31
N MET A 274 -47.40 11.24 -4.93
CA MET A 274 -47.59 10.11 -4.01
C MET A 274 -47.02 8.79 -4.57
N VAL A 275 -47.22 8.52 -5.88
CA VAL A 275 -46.72 7.33 -6.56
C VAL A 275 -45.20 7.40 -6.76
N LEU A 276 -44.69 8.56 -7.18
CA LEU A 276 -43.25 8.81 -7.35
C LEU A 276 -42.52 8.64 -6.02
N LEU A 277 -43.02 9.22 -4.94
CA LEU A 277 -42.43 9.07 -3.60
C LEU A 277 -42.36 7.60 -3.20
N ALA A 278 -43.46 6.86 -3.39
CA ALA A 278 -43.53 5.45 -3.04
C ALA A 278 -42.58 4.59 -3.88
N ALA A 279 -42.39 4.92 -5.16
CA ALA A 279 -41.42 4.26 -6.04
C ALA A 279 -39.99 4.55 -5.55
N GLU A 280 -39.60 5.83 -5.43
CA GLU A 280 -38.21 6.21 -5.09
C GLU A 280 -37.78 5.78 -3.68
N MET A 281 -38.71 5.59 -2.75
CA MET A 281 -38.42 5.00 -1.43
C MET A 281 -37.88 3.56 -1.49
N ASN A 282 -38.08 2.86 -2.60
CA ASN A 282 -37.56 1.50 -2.83
C ASN A 282 -36.21 1.48 -3.56
N SER A 283 -35.65 2.64 -3.88
CA SER A 283 -34.36 2.79 -4.53
C SER A 283 -33.27 3.20 -3.53
N SER A 284 -32.07 2.60 -3.65
CA SER A 284 -30.88 2.99 -2.87
C SER A 284 -30.02 4.06 -3.58
N ASN A 285 -30.47 4.60 -4.72
CA ASN A 285 -29.73 5.60 -5.50
C ASN A 285 -29.78 6.97 -4.80
N SER A 286 -28.68 7.71 -4.84
CA SER A 286 -28.59 9.08 -4.30
C SER A 286 -29.58 10.06 -4.93
N LEU A 287 -29.89 9.93 -6.22
CA LEU A 287 -30.91 10.75 -6.90
C LEU A 287 -32.30 10.46 -6.35
N ALA A 288 -32.62 9.19 -6.09
CA ALA A 288 -33.89 8.78 -5.48
C ALA A 288 -34.02 9.33 -4.06
N ALA A 289 -32.93 9.35 -3.30
CA ALA A 289 -32.90 9.95 -1.97
C ALA A 289 -33.21 11.45 -2.01
N ALA A 290 -32.68 12.19 -3.00
CA ALA A 290 -32.95 13.61 -3.20
C ALA A 290 -34.42 13.88 -3.55
N ILE A 291 -34.99 13.09 -4.46
CA ILE A 291 -36.42 13.18 -4.84
C ILE A 291 -37.31 12.88 -3.64
N THR A 292 -36.99 11.82 -2.91
CA THR A 292 -37.70 11.41 -1.70
C THR A 292 -37.68 12.53 -0.62
N ALA A 293 -36.49 13.14 -0.41
CA ALA A 293 -36.35 14.24 0.56
C ALA A 293 -37.21 15.45 0.16
N ALA A 294 -37.15 15.89 -1.10
CA ALA A 294 -37.91 17.01 -1.61
C ALA A 294 -39.44 16.79 -1.49
N LEU A 295 -39.92 15.58 -1.85
CA LEU A 295 -41.35 15.28 -1.73
C LEU A 295 -41.82 15.14 -0.28
N ARG A 296 -40.95 14.72 0.65
CA ARG A 296 -41.25 14.70 2.09
C ARG A 296 -41.34 16.10 2.70
N GLU A 297 -40.51 17.04 2.24
CA GLU A 297 -40.57 18.45 2.64
C GLU A 297 -41.94 19.08 2.23
N GLU A 298 -42.47 18.64 1.07
CA GLU A 298 -43.82 19.02 0.63
C GLU A 298 -44.95 18.30 1.40
N GLN A 299 -44.61 17.46 2.41
CA GLN A 299 -45.55 16.67 3.21
C GLN A 299 -46.38 15.67 2.41
N ILE A 300 -45.87 15.19 1.27
CA ILE A 300 -46.51 14.18 0.45
C ILE A 300 -46.52 12.84 1.18
N THR A 301 -47.68 12.16 1.19
CA THR A 301 -47.81 10.81 1.75
C THR A 301 -47.57 9.77 0.67
N PRO A 302 -46.71 8.73 0.87
CA PRO A 302 -46.46 7.74 -0.16
C PRO A 302 -47.69 6.87 -0.46
N ALA A 303 -47.91 6.58 -1.73
CA ALA A 303 -48.92 5.61 -2.15
C ALA A 303 -48.57 4.17 -1.74
N ARG A 304 -49.56 3.30 -1.57
CA ARG A 304 -49.32 1.89 -1.37
C ARG A 304 -49.22 1.19 -2.74
N LEU A 305 -47.99 0.89 -3.13
CA LEU A 305 -47.72 0.18 -4.41
C LEU A 305 -48.19 -1.26 -4.35
N ASP A 306 -48.65 -1.79 -5.49
CA ASP A 306 -49.02 -3.20 -5.70
C ASP A 306 -47.77 -4.06 -5.96
N GLY A 307 -46.69 -3.46 -6.50
CA GLY A 307 -45.39 -4.09 -6.77
C GLY A 307 -44.38 -3.09 -7.23
N CYS A 308 -43.07 -3.46 -7.10
CA CYS A 308 -41.96 -2.67 -7.53
C CYS A 308 -40.82 -3.56 -8.06
N GLU A 309 -40.21 -3.17 -9.18
CA GLU A 309 -39.12 -3.90 -9.84
C GLU A 309 -37.98 -2.92 -10.19
N ILE A 310 -36.75 -3.23 -9.76
CA ILE A 310 -35.56 -2.44 -10.10
C ILE A 310 -35.00 -2.90 -11.43
N LEU A 311 -34.84 -1.99 -12.38
CA LEU A 311 -34.23 -2.21 -13.68
C LEU A 311 -32.79 -1.72 -13.66
N LYS A 312 -31.81 -2.64 -13.55
CA LYS A 312 -30.37 -2.32 -13.41
C LYS A 312 -29.93 -1.35 -14.51
N GLY A 313 -29.44 -0.16 -14.10
CA GLY A 313 -28.90 0.87 -14.98
C GLY A 313 -29.93 1.66 -15.80
N LYS A 314 -31.24 1.47 -15.54
CA LYS A 314 -32.31 2.22 -16.21
C LYS A 314 -33.21 2.99 -15.23
N GLY A 315 -33.48 2.42 -14.05
CA GLY A 315 -34.39 2.96 -13.05
C GLY A 315 -35.26 1.86 -12.44
N MET A 316 -36.55 2.12 -12.27
CA MET A 316 -37.47 1.16 -11.69
C MET A 316 -38.87 1.27 -12.30
N LYS A 317 -39.62 0.18 -12.13
CA LYS A 317 -41.05 0.09 -12.42
C LYS A 317 -41.84 -0.09 -11.14
N ALA A 318 -43.01 0.52 -11.07
CA ALA A 318 -43.93 0.43 -9.95
C ALA A 318 -45.34 0.19 -10.44
N ALA A 319 -46.04 -0.77 -9.85
CA ALA A 319 -47.45 -1.03 -10.14
C ALA A 319 -48.31 -0.33 -9.07
N TYR A 320 -49.31 0.44 -9.52
CA TYR A 320 -50.27 1.10 -8.63
C TYR A 320 -51.65 1.16 -9.27
N LYS A 321 -52.66 0.60 -8.59
CA LYS A 321 -54.05 0.53 -9.05
C LYS A 321 -54.19 -0.09 -10.48
N GLY A 322 -53.40 -1.12 -10.75
CA GLY A 322 -53.46 -1.83 -12.04
C GLY A 322 -52.77 -1.10 -13.20
N MET A 323 -52.10 0.04 -12.95
CA MET A 323 -51.30 0.78 -13.93
C MET A 323 -49.83 0.63 -13.64
N GLU A 324 -49.00 0.57 -14.70
CA GLU A 324 -47.54 0.53 -14.59
C GLU A 324 -46.96 1.96 -14.67
N TYR A 325 -46.18 2.32 -13.65
CA TYR A 325 -45.39 3.56 -13.58
C TYR A 325 -43.93 3.19 -13.71
N TRP A 326 -43.13 4.11 -14.21
CA TRP A 326 -41.68 3.96 -14.31
C TRP A 326 -40.97 5.27 -13.94
N VAL A 327 -39.79 5.16 -13.32
CA VAL A 327 -38.94 6.28 -12.97
C VAL A 327 -37.50 5.91 -13.22
N GLY A 328 -36.71 6.81 -13.85
CA GLY A 328 -35.28 6.56 -14.12
C GLY A 328 -34.71 7.40 -15.24
N SER A 329 -33.67 6.85 -15.91
CA SER A 329 -32.89 7.53 -16.93
C SER A 329 -33.58 7.64 -18.28
N HIS A 330 -32.99 8.40 -19.21
CA HIS A 330 -33.46 8.53 -20.60
C HIS A 330 -33.56 7.18 -21.34
N LYS A 331 -32.93 6.11 -20.86
CA LYS A 331 -33.06 4.76 -21.42
C LYS A 331 -34.48 4.24 -21.32
N LEU A 332 -35.24 4.61 -20.27
CA LEU A 332 -36.63 4.24 -20.11
C LEU A 332 -37.54 4.97 -21.11
N LEU A 333 -37.25 6.21 -21.48
CA LEU A 333 -38.00 6.88 -22.56
C LEU A 333 -38.00 6.09 -23.85
N LYS A 334 -36.84 5.50 -24.20
CA LYS A 334 -36.69 4.66 -25.39
C LYS A 334 -37.47 3.33 -25.25
N ASP A 335 -37.37 2.71 -24.09
CA ASP A 335 -38.07 1.42 -23.84
C ASP A 335 -39.59 1.58 -23.91
N TYR A 336 -40.11 2.71 -23.41
CA TYR A 336 -41.56 3.01 -23.45
C TYR A 336 -42.02 3.82 -24.67
N GLN A 337 -41.09 4.08 -25.64
CA GLN A 337 -41.36 4.82 -26.88
C GLN A 337 -41.94 6.23 -26.63
N VAL A 338 -41.52 6.87 -25.57
CA VAL A 338 -41.93 8.24 -25.21
C VAL A 338 -41.08 9.25 -25.96
N TYR A 339 -41.74 10.14 -26.70
CA TYR A 339 -41.11 11.20 -27.47
C TYR A 339 -41.27 12.54 -26.75
N LEU A 340 -40.16 13.26 -26.61
CA LEU A 340 -40.16 14.60 -26.03
C LEU A 340 -40.48 15.63 -27.11
N SER A 341 -41.26 16.66 -26.75
CA SER A 341 -41.44 17.81 -27.65
C SER A 341 -40.16 18.62 -27.75
N ASP A 342 -39.98 19.36 -28.87
CA ASP A 342 -38.79 20.19 -29.09
C ASP A 342 -38.57 21.20 -27.94
N VAL A 343 -39.65 21.79 -27.42
CA VAL A 343 -39.60 22.73 -26.28
C VAL A 343 -39.07 22.09 -25.02
N LEU A 344 -39.50 20.87 -24.69
CA LEU A 344 -38.96 20.11 -23.54
C LEU A 344 -37.53 19.71 -23.79
N GLY A 345 -37.17 19.34 -25.03
CA GLY A 345 -35.80 19.03 -25.43
C GLY A 345 -34.85 20.22 -25.18
N ASP A 346 -35.24 21.43 -25.57
CA ASP A 346 -34.43 22.64 -25.37
C ASP A 346 -34.26 22.95 -23.87
N MET A 347 -35.31 22.82 -23.06
CA MET A 347 -35.24 23.00 -21.61
C MET A 347 -34.30 21.99 -20.96
N LEU A 348 -34.34 20.75 -21.40
CA LEU A 348 -33.41 19.70 -20.90
C LEU A 348 -31.96 20.01 -21.22
N VAL A 349 -31.68 20.52 -22.44
CA VAL A 349 -30.34 20.96 -22.84
C VAL A 349 -29.82 22.03 -21.88
N GLU A 350 -30.68 22.97 -21.44
CA GLU A 350 -30.32 24.01 -20.47
C GLU A 350 -29.96 23.40 -19.12
N TYR A 351 -30.83 22.54 -18.55
CA TYR A 351 -30.56 21.90 -17.26
C TYR A 351 -29.31 21.02 -17.29
N GLU A 352 -29.11 20.20 -18.34
CA GLU A 352 -27.92 19.37 -18.51
C GLU A 352 -26.65 20.21 -18.67
N SER A 353 -26.73 21.37 -19.36
CA SER A 353 -25.61 22.31 -19.50
C SER A 353 -25.20 22.99 -18.20
N GLU A 354 -26.10 23.08 -17.24
CA GLU A 354 -25.80 23.52 -15.88
C GLU A 354 -25.18 22.41 -15.00
N GLY A 355 -25.23 21.15 -15.45
CA GLY A 355 -24.68 19.97 -14.79
C GLY A 355 -25.72 19.23 -13.94
N ASN A 356 -27.02 19.38 -14.24
CA ASN A 356 -28.07 18.59 -13.61
C ASN A 356 -28.13 17.19 -14.21
N SER A 357 -28.40 16.19 -13.38
CA SER A 357 -28.82 14.85 -13.79
C SER A 357 -30.32 14.84 -13.97
N ILE A 358 -30.81 14.26 -15.05
CA ILE A 358 -32.24 14.25 -15.37
C ILE A 358 -32.85 12.90 -15.04
N VAL A 359 -33.94 12.92 -14.28
CA VAL A 359 -34.76 11.75 -13.95
C VAL A 359 -36.13 11.93 -14.59
N TYR A 360 -36.59 10.89 -15.28
CA TYR A 360 -37.87 10.87 -15.98
C TYR A 360 -38.85 10.00 -15.20
N PHE A 361 -40.09 10.47 -15.06
CA PHE A 361 -41.18 9.76 -14.44
C PHE A 361 -42.34 9.66 -15.41
N GLY A 362 -42.86 8.46 -15.59
CA GLY A 362 -43.96 8.22 -16.56
C GLY A 362 -44.87 7.11 -16.13
N ARG A 363 -45.93 6.95 -16.92
CA ARG A 363 -46.96 5.90 -16.77
C ARG A 363 -47.20 5.27 -18.16
N GLU A 364 -46.96 3.96 -18.31
CA GLU A 364 -47.05 3.30 -19.62
C GLU A 364 -46.24 4.07 -20.67
N GLY A 365 -46.85 4.49 -21.78
CA GLY A 365 -46.21 5.29 -22.84
C GLY A 365 -46.30 6.81 -22.67
N GLU A 366 -46.67 7.31 -21.48
CA GLU A 366 -46.89 8.73 -21.20
C GLU A 366 -45.87 9.29 -20.22
N LEU A 367 -45.25 10.45 -20.54
CA LEU A 367 -44.40 11.20 -19.62
C LEU A 367 -45.26 12.02 -18.65
N LEU A 368 -45.04 11.86 -17.37
CA LEU A 368 -45.75 12.59 -16.31
C LEU A 368 -44.90 13.72 -15.75
N ALA A 369 -43.61 13.51 -15.51
CA ALA A 369 -42.71 14.55 -15.02
C ALA A 369 -41.26 14.34 -15.49
N ILE A 370 -40.53 15.45 -15.52
CA ILE A 370 -39.10 15.51 -15.64
C ILE A 370 -38.55 16.17 -14.38
N ILE A 371 -37.56 15.59 -13.74
CA ILE A 371 -36.98 16.03 -12.49
C ILE A 371 -35.51 16.33 -12.74
N ALA A 372 -35.09 17.59 -12.52
CA ALA A 372 -33.69 17.98 -12.57
C ALA A 372 -33.10 17.90 -11.16
N VAL A 373 -32.04 17.13 -11.03
CA VAL A 373 -31.35 16.91 -9.75
C VAL A 373 -29.88 17.31 -9.91
N LYS A 374 -29.39 18.11 -8.99
CA LYS A 374 -28.01 18.62 -9.01
C LYS A 374 -27.25 18.18 -7.78
N ASP A 375 -26.10 17.58 -8.00
CA ASP A 375 -25.10 17.35 -6.96
C ASP A 375 -23.96 18.36 -7.17
N GLN A 376 -23.75 19.22 -6.19
CA GLN A 376 -22.82 20.33 -6.32
C GLN A 376 -21.39 19.84 -6.35
N LEU A 377 -20.59 20.36 -7.30
CA LEU A 377 -19.15 20.13 -7.33
C LEU A 377 -18.51 20.73 -6.07
N LYS A 378 -17.62 19.97 -5.45
CA LYS A 378 -16.81 20.49 -4.34
C LYS A 378 -16.01 21.70 -4.81
N VAL A 379 -15.97 22.75 -4.03
CA VAL A 379 -15.25 23.98 -4.34
C VAL A 379 -13.77 23.73 -4.66
N THR A 380 -13.21 22.71 -4.03
CA THR A 380 -11.81 22.32 -4.17
C THR A 380 -11.51 21.46 -5.40
N ALA A 381 -12.53 20.86 -6.04
CA ALA A 381 -12.37 19.88 -7.11
C ALA A 381 -11.51 20.37 -8.29
N LEU A 382 -11.81 21.57 -8.81
CA LEU A 382 -11.05 22.17 -9.91
C LEU A 382 -9.57 22.38 -9.54
N GLY A 383 -9.30 22.85 -8.32
CA GLY A 383 -7.95 23.07 -7.82
C GLY A 383 -7.16 21.76 -7.72
N VAL A 384 -7.79 20.72 -7.19
CA VAL A 384 -7.19 19.39 -7.06
C VAL A 384 -6.89 18.76 -8.42
N VAL A 385 -7.82 18.82 -9.37
CA VAL A 385 -7.59 18.30 -10.72
C VAL A 385 -6.41 19.03 -11.39
N LYS A 386 -6.32 20.36 -11.25
CA LYS A 386 -5.18 21.13 -11.79
C LYS A 386 -3.85 20.76 -11.12
N GLU A 387 -3.86 20.57 -9.80
CA GLU A 387 -2.65 20.22 -9.04
C GLU A 387 -2.16 18.81 -9.39
N LEU A 388 -3.06 17.83 -9.52
CA LEU A 388 -2.71 16.47 -9.94
C LEU A 388 -2.16 16.44 -11.37
N ARG A 389 -2.74 17.20 -12.28
CA ARG A 389 -2.18 17.38 -13.64
C ARG A 389 -0.80 18.03 -13.62
N GLY A 390 -0.59 19.03 -12.78
CA GLY A 390 0.73 19.62 -12.55
C GLY A 390 1.77 18.63 -12.03
N GLN A 391 1.30 17.48 -11.50
CA GLN A 391 2.13 16.36 -11.09
C GLN A 391 2.31 15.29 -12.20
N GLU A 392 1.97 15.62 -13.45
CA GLU A 392 2.09 14.76 -14.65
C GLU A 392 1.15 13.55 -14.64
N LEU A 393 0.00 13.64 -13.94
CA LEU A 393 -1.02 12.60 -13.89
C LEU A 393 -2.11 12.87 -14.93
N ASP A 394 -2.48 11.84 -15.69
CA ASP A 394 -3.68 11.85 -16.53
C ASP A 394 -4.92 11.76 -15.62
N ILE A 395 -5.96 12.55 -15.93
CA ILE A 395 -7.19 12.54 -15.13
C ILE A 395 -8.36 12.07 -15.98
N CYS A 396 -9.10 11.09 -15.46
CA CYS A 396 -10.31 10.57 -16.08
C CYS A 396 -11.52 10.73 -15.14
N LEU A 397 -12.72 10.90 -15.69
CA LEU A 397 -13.97 10.96 -14.97
C LEU A 397 -14.86 9.77 -15.35
N LEU A 398 -15.41 9.07 -14.37
CA LEU A 398 -16.46 8.05 -14.58
C LEU A 398 -17.75 8.54 -13.95
N THR A 399 -18.87 8.36 -14.66
CA THR A 399 -20.19 8.72 -14.14
C THR A 399 -21.31 7.91 -14.79
N GLY A 400 -22.35 7.62 -14.01
CA GLY A 400 -23.60 7.07 -14.52
C GLY A 400 -24.52 8.10 -15.17
N ASP A 401 -24.16 9.37 -15.16
CA ASP A 401 -24.95 10.43 -15.82
C ASP A 401 -24.85 10.34 -17.34
N GLY A 402 -25.84 10.94 -18.01
CA GLY A 402 -25.85 11.07 -19.46
C GLY A 402 -24.71 11.92 -20.01
N GLU A 403 -24.41 11.73 -21.30
CA GLU A 403 -23.29 12.31 -22.04
C GLU A 403 -23.16 13.84 -21.86
N ARG A 404 -24.26 14.60 -21.94
CA ARG A 404 -24.22 16.06 -21.83
C ARG A 404 -23.83 16.54 -20.46
N THR A 405 -24.41 15.95 -19.41
CA THR A 405 -24.07 16.26 -18.02
C THR A 405 -22.60 15.90 -17.72
N ALA A 406 -22.16 14.72 -18.16
CA ALA A 406 -20.78 14.28 -18.02
C ALA A 406 -19.79 15.22 -18.71
N SER A 407 -20.06 15.59 -19.98
CA SER A 407 -19.27 16.53 -20.77
C SER A 407 -19.20 17.90 -20.10
N THR A 408 -20.32 18.41 -19.60
CA THR A 408 -20.38 19.71 -18.90
C THR A 408 -19.51 19.71 -17.64
N ILE A 409 -19.60 18.67 -16.80
CA ILE A 409 -18.81 18.54 -15.59
C ILE A 409 -17.32 18.36 -15.91
N ALA A 410 -17.01 17.50 -16.86
CA ALA A 410 -15.64 17.29 -17.35
C ALA A 410 -15.03 18.61 -17.86
N GLY A 411 -15.80 19.39 -18.65
CA GLY A 411 -15.39 20.70 -19.14
C GLY A 411 -15.14 21.72 -18.01
N LYS A 412 -16.01 21.79 -16.99
CA LYS A 412 -15.83 22.66 -15.81
C LYS A 412 -14.55 22.32 -15.04
N LEU A 413 -14.19 21.04 -14.96
CA LEU A 413 -12.98 20.56 -14.29
C LEU A 413 -11.75 20.52 -15.18
N GLY A 414 -11.94 20.74 -16.49
CA GLY A 414 -10.87 20.62 -17.50
C GLY A 414 -10.47 19.18 -17.77
N ILE A 415 -11.27 18.18 -17.47
CA ILE A 415 -11.01 16.76 -17.72
C ILE A 415 -11.35 16.45 -19.19
N ILE A 416 -10.40 15.82 -19.89
CA ILE A 416 -10.55 15.53 -21.34
C ILE A 416 -11.19 14.15 -21.56
N ARG A 417 -10.80 13.17 -20.73
CA ARG A 417 -11.26 11.78 -20.87
C ARG A 417 -12.30 11.47 -19.81
N TYR A 418 -13.48 11.08 -20.25
CA TYR A 418 -14.57 10.70 -19.35
C TYR A 418 -15.37 9.55 -19.96
N LEU A 419 -16.09 8.82 -19.10
CA LEU A 419 -17.06 7.79 -19.48
C LEU A 419 -18.42 8.16 -18.85
N SER A 420 -19.42 8.37 -19.71
CA SER A 420 -20.81 8.65 -19.36
C SER A 420 -21.66 7.40 -19.37
N ASP A 421 -22.89 7.46 -18.84
CA ASP A 421 -23.84 6.35 -18.80
C ASP A 421 -23.29 5.03 -18.26
N ALA A 422 -22.19 5.09 -17.47
CA ALA A 422 -21.41 3.95 -17.04
C ALA A 422 -22.14 3.13 -15.97
N LEU A 423 -22.31 1.85 -16.24
CA LEU A 423 -22.69 0.84 -15.25
C LEU A 423 -21.46 0.41 -14.42
N PRO A 424 -21.64 -0.24 -13.27
CA PRO A 424 -20.49 -0.73 -12.47
C PRO A 424 -19.53 -1.61 -13.28
N ASP A 425 -20.05 -2.51 -14.12
CA ASP A 425 -19.26 -3.40 -14.98
C ASP A 425 -18.48 -2.62 -16.06
N ASP A 426 -19.04 -1.51 -16.58
CA ASP A 426 -18.37 -0.63 -17.55
C ASP A 426 -17.20 0.14 -16.90
N LYS A 427 -17.37 0.55 -15.64
CA LYS A 427 -16.32 1.22 -14.87
C LYS A 427 -15.13 0.30 -14.65
N GLU A 428 -15.36 -0.96 -14.25
CA GLU A 428 -14.33 -1.98 -14.11
C GLU A 428 -13.59 -2.21 -15.43
N THR A 429 -14.36 -2.38 -16.53
CA THR A 429 -13.81 -2.60 -17.88
C THR A 429 -12.89 -1.45 -18.28
N PHE A 430 -13.29 -0.19 -18.04
CA PHE A 430 -12.49 0.98 -18.35
C PHE A 430 -11.16 1.00 -17.59
N ILE A 431 -11.14 0.61 -16.31
CA ILE A 431 -9.92 0.51 -15.50
C ILE A 431 -9.02 -0.61 -16.04
N CYS A 432 -9.59 -1.79 -16.35
CA CYS A 432 -8.85 -2.89 -16.93
C CYS A 432 -8.21 -2.52 -18.28
N GLU A 433 -8.92 -1.78 -19.14
CA GLU A 433 -8.37 -1.30 -20.41
C GLU A 433 -7.15 -0.37 -20.21
N LEU A 434 -7.20 0.54 -19.22
CA LEU A 434 -6.06 1.40 -18.88
C LEU A 434 -4.86 0.59 -18.41
N ARG A 435 -5.09 -0.42 -17.58
CA ARG A 435 -4.03 -1.33 -17.09
C ARG A 435 -3.44 -2.18 -18.21
N LEU A 436 -4.25 -2.66 -19.13
CA LEU A 436 -3.78 -3.38 -20.32
C LEU A 436 -2.91 -2.50 -21.24
N GLN A 437 -3.10 -1.18 -21.23
CA GLN A 437 -2.21 -0.21 -21.87
C GLN A 437 -0.88 -0.01 -21.11
N GLY A 438 -0.65 -0.72 -20.03
CA GLY A 438 0.55 -0.62 -19.19
C GLY A 438 0.56 0.57 -18.23
N LYS A 439 -0.58 1.25 -18.03
CA LYS A 439 -0.70 2.38 -17.10
C LYS A 439 -0.98 1.90 -15.68
N THR A 440 -0.35 2.54 -14.71
CA THR A 440 -0.67 2.36 -13.28
C THR A 440 -1.85 3.25 -12.92
N VAL A 441 -2.97 2.65 -12.55
CA VAL A 441 -4.27 3.30 -12.38
C VAL A 441 -4.61 3.47 -10.90
N VAL A 442 -4.94 4.69 -10.50
CA VAL A 442 -5.50 5.03 -9.20
C VAL A 442 -6.98 5.31 -9.36
N MET A 443 -7.85 4.55 -8.70
CA MET A 443 -9.30 4.82 -8.64
C MET A 443 -9.65 5.51 -7.33
N VAL A 444 -10.41 6.62 -7.45
CA VAL A 444 -10.93 7.40 -6.33
C VAL A 444 -12.45 7.41 -6.42
N GLY A 445 -13.13 6.85 -5.41
CA GLY A 445 -14.59 6.72 -5.38
C GLY A 445 -15.16 6.80 -3.97
N ASP A 446 -16.49 6.78 -3.85
CA ASP A 446 -17.19 6.79 -2.55
C ASP A 446 -17.31 5.38 -1.92
N GLY A 447 -16.99 4.35 -2.68
CA GLY A 447 -16.93 2.94 -2.26
C GLY A 447 -18.21 2.15 -2.48
N ILE A 448 -19.39 2.74 -2.42
CA ILE A 448 -20.67 1.98 -2.46
C ILE A 448 -20.99 1.45 -3.86
N ASN A 449 -20.84 2.30 -4.87
CA ASN A 449 -21.18 1.98 -6.26
C ASN A 449 -19.96 1.56 -7.09
N ASP A 450 -18.75 1.67 -6.54
CA ASP A 450 -17.50 1.55 -7.26
C ASP A 450 -16.63 0.38 -6.80
N VAL A 451 -17.15 -0.53 -5.97
CA VAL A 451 -16.41 -1.66 -5.39
C VAL A 451 -15.62 -2.43 -6.45
N GLN A 452 -16.26 -2.79 -7.58
CA GLN A 452 -15.60 -3.52 -8.67
C GLN A 452 -14.49 -2.70 -9.33
N ALA A 453 -14.74 -1.41 -9.58
CA ALA A 453 -13.76 -0.50 -10.16
C ALA A 453 -12.58 -0.24 -9.21
N LEU A 454 -12.85 -0.09 -7.91
CA LEU A 454 -11.82 0.04 -6.88
C LEU A 454 -10.95 -1.22 -6.78
N ALA A 455 -11.58 -2.40 -6.77
CA ALA A 455 -10.86 -3.68 -6.73
C ALA A 455 -10.02 -3.93 -8.00
N GLY A 456 -10.47 -3.44 -9.16
CA GLY A 456 -9.74 -3.54 -10.43
C GLY A 456 -8.53 -2.61 -10.57
N ALA A 457 -8.41 -1.56 -9.75
CA ALA A 457 -7.34 -0.57 -9.84
C ALA A 457 -6.03 -1.04 -9.19
N ASP A 458 -4.89 -0.44 -9.57
CA ASP A 458 -3.60 -0.70 -8.93
C ASP A 458 -3.53 -0.07 -7.53
N VAL A 459 -4.22 1.07 -7.34
CA VAL A 459 -4.44 1.71 -6.05
C VAL A 459 -5.89 2.12 -5.94
N SER A 460 -6.57 1.69 -4.89
CA SER A 460 -7.94 2.08 -4.57
C SER A 460 -7.98 3.06 -3.41
N ILE A 461 -8.69 4.17 -3.61
CA ILE A 461 -8.86 5.23 -2.62
C ILE A 461 -10.36 5.44 -2.38
N ALA A 462 -10.84 5.11 -1.20
CA ALA A 462 -12.21 5.39 -0.79
C ALA A 462 -12.30 6.76 -0.10
N MET A 463 -13.29 7.57 -0.53
CA MET A 463 -13.58 8.90 0.01
C MET A 463 -14.80 8.83 0.93
N GLY A 464 -14.74 9.51 2.08
CA GLY A 464 -15.89 9.74 2.95
C GLY A 464 -15.85 9.02 4.30
N GLY A 465 -16.18 9.76 5.35
CA GLY A 465 -16.12 9.30 6.75
C GLY A 465 -17.28 8.42 7.23
N TYR A 466 -18.19 8.02 6.35
CA TYR A 466 -19.39 7.22 6.66
C TYR A 466 -19.49 5.94 5.83
N ALA A 467 -18.40 5.50 5.25
CA ALA A 467 -18.40 4.20 4.60
C ALA A 467 -18.66 3.13 5.68
N ASP A 468 -19.71 2.33 5.50
CA ASP A 468 -19.95 1.11 6.26
C ASP A 468 -18.65 0.32 6.37
N ASP A 469 -18.37 -0.27 7.54
CA ASP A 469 -17.13 -1.03 7.79
C ASP A 469 -16.83 -2.07 6.71
N THR A 470 -17.87 -2.60 6.05
CA THR A 470 -17.75 -3.56 4.94
C THR A 470 -17.16 -2.98 3.65
N LEU A 471 -17.36 -1.68 3.37
CA LEU A 471 -16.89 -1.02 2.14
C LEU A 471 -15.47 -0.47 2.28
N THR A 472 -15.08 -0.16 3.51
CA THR A 472 -13.70 0.21 3.78
C THR A 472 -12.74 -0.97 3.63
N ASP A 473 -13.22 -2.24 3.70
CA ASP A 473 -12.33 -3.40 3.72
C ASP A 473 -11.61 -3.66 2.39
N GLU A 474 -12.16 -3.30 1.26
CA GLU A 474 -11.55 -3.53 -0.05
C GLU A 474 -10.65 -2.38 -0.54
N ALA A 475 -10.76 -1.18 0.03
CA ALA A 475 -9.93 -0.06 -0.37
C ALA A 475 -8.55 -0.11 0.30
N MET A 476 -7.48 0.06 -0.49
CA MET A 476 -6.10 0.13 0.02
C MET A 476 -5.85 1.40 0.85
N ILE A 477 -6.55 2.49 0.52
CA ILE A 477 -6.45 3.79 1.20
C ILE A 477 -7.85 4.30 1.49
N VAL A 478 -8.09 4.76 2.71
CA VAL A 478 -9.35 5.38 3.12
C VAL A 478 -9.09 6.80 3.58
N MET A 479 -9.72 7.76 2.92
CA MET A 479 -9.71 9.16 3.30
C MET A 479 -10.92 9.44 4.20
N LYS A 480 -10.69 9.62 5.51
CA LYS A 480 -11.78 9.88 6.48
C LYS A 480 -12.43 11.25 6.30
N SER A 481 -11.73 12.19 5.72
CA SER A 481 -12.24 13.49 5.35
C SER A 481 -12.74 13.47 3.91
N SER A 482 -13.90 14.09 3.67
CA SER A 482 -14.40 14.36 2.31
C SER A 482 -13.59 15.44 1.57
N ASP A 483 -12.54 16.00 2.19
CA ASP A 483 -11.70 17.03 1.59
C ASP A 483 -10.74 16.46 0.54
N LEU A 484 -11.02 16.78 -0.72
CA LEU A 484 -10.18 16.40 -1.86
C LEU A 484 -8.76 16.97 -1.81
N GLN A 485 -8.51 18.07 -1.08
CA GLN A 485 -7.17 18.68 -1.01
C GLN A 485 -6.13 17.77 -0.36
N SER A 486 -6.57 16.77 0.38
CA SER A 486 -5.68 15.76 0.94
C SER A 486 -5.09 14.81 -0.10
N LEU A 487 -5.75 14.67 -1.27
CA LEU A 487 -5.30 13.76 -2.34
C LEU A 487 -3.96 14.19 -2.97
N PRO A 488 -3.76 15.42 -3.46
CA PRO A 488 -2.44 15.87 -3.95
C PRO A 488 -1.34 15.76 -2.88
N LYS A 489 -1.67 16.02 -1.61
CA LYS A 489 -0.74 15.87 -0.48
C LYS A 489 -0.32 14.42 -0.29
N LEU A 490 -1.24 13.46 -0.47
CA LEU A 490 -0.96 12.03 -0.41
C LEU A 490 0.04 11.60 -1.50
N PHE A 491 -0.12 12.08 -2.75
CA PHE A 491 0.86 11.86 -3.82
C PHE A 491 2.23 12.49 -3.48
N GLY A 492 2.23 13.69 -2.91
CA GLY A 492 3.43 14.36 -2.42
C GLY A 492 4.13 13.55 -1.32
N LEU A 493 3.37 12.99 -0.38
CA LEU A 493 3.86 12.13 0.69
C LEU A 493 4.48 10.84 0.15
N SER A 494 3.83 10.18 -0.80
CA SER A 494 4.33 8.99 -1.48
C SER A 494 5.71 9.26 -2.11
N ARG A 495 5.84 10.34 -2.91
CA ARG A 495 7.11 10.73 -3.53
C ARG A 495 8.19 11.05 -2.50
N HIS A 496 7.84 11.74 -1.42
CA HIS A 496 8.78 12.07 -0.35
C HIS A 496 9.28 10.80 0.34
N THR A 497 8.39 9.88 0.70
CA THR A 497 8.72 8.60 1.35
C THR A 497 9.69 7.78 0.50
N LEU A 498 9.42 7.64 -0.80
CA LEU A 498 10.30 6.89 -1.71
C LEU A 498 11.62 7.58 -1.98
N ARG A 499 11.65 8.92 -1.98
CA ARG A 499 12.91 9.68 -2.07
C ARG A 499 13.78 9.42 -0.85
N LEU A 500 13.20 9.43 0.34
CA LEU A 500 13.90 9.09 1.58
C LEU A 500 14.44 7.65 1.55
N MET A 501 13.64 6.69 1.07
CA MET A 501 14.09 5.30 0.90
C MET A 501 15.33 5.22 0.01
N ARG A 502 15.32 5.89 -1.16
CA ARG A 502 16.46 5.91 -2.10
C ARG A 502 17.69 6.59 -1.48
N GLN A 503 17.50 7.71 -0.81
CA GLN A 503 18.61 8.43 -0.14
C GLN A 503 19.22 7.57 0.97
N ASN A 504 18.41 6.96 1.81
CA ASN A 504 18.89 6.09 2.88
C ASN A 504 19.63 4.87 2.31
N SER A 505 19.08 4.23 1.26
CA SER A 505 19.76 3.12 0.58
C SER A 505 21.13 3.54 0.02
N PHE A 506 21.23 4.70 -0.60
CA PHE A 506 22.47 5.24 -1.12
C PHE A 506 23.53 5.40 -0.01
N TRP A 507 23.16 6.02 1.11
CA TRP A 507 24.09 6.22 2.22
C TRP A 507 24.52 4.90 2.86
N VAL A 508 23.62 3.96 3.04
CA VAL A 508 23.95 2.63 3.58
C VAL A 508 24.94 1.91 2.66
N ILE A 509 24.73 1.95 1.35
CA ILE A 509 25.66 1.34 0.38
C ILE A 509 27.05 2.00 0.46
N ILE A 510 27.12 3.33 0.57
CA ILE A 510 28.39 4.06 0.71
C ILE A 510 29.13 3.65 2.00
N TYR A 511 28.42 3.53 3.12
CA TYR A 511 29.04 3.09 4.38
C TYR A 511 29.60 1.67 4.30
N HIS A 512 28.83 0.74 3.68
CA HIS A 512 29.31 -0.64 3.50
C HIS A 512 30.50 -0.70 2.53
N LEU A 513 30.47 0.06 1.43
CA LEU A 513 31.58 0.10 0.49
C LEU A 513 32.87 0.64 1.17
N ALA A 514 32.77 1.73 1.92
CA ALA A 514 33.89 2.27 2.67
C ALA A 514 34.40 1.25 3.72
N GLY A 515 33.48 0.59 4.44
CA GLY A 515 33.83 -0.46 5.39
C GLY A 515 34.54 -1.63 4.77
N VAL A 516 34.10 -2.09 3.61
CA VAL A 516 34.74 -3.20 2.85
C VAL A 516 36.15 -2.80 2.41
N LEU A 517 36.37 -1.58 1.94
CA LEU A 517 37.71 -1.09 1.55
C LEU A 517 38.66 -1.05 2.75
N ILE A 518 38.18 -0.58 3.92
CA ILE A 518 38.99 -0.58 5.15
C ILE A 518 39.28 -2.01 5.61
N ALA A 519 38.27 -2.90 5.56
CA ALA A 519 38.40 -4.32 5.89
C ALA A 519 39.40 -5.04 4.96
N ALA A 520 39.43 -4.69 3.68
CA ALA A 520 40.38 -5.20 2.70
C ALA A 520 41.85 -4.79 3.01
N GLY A 521 42.04 -3.82 3.93
CA GLY A 521 43.37 -3.38 4.36
C GLY A 521 43.94 -2.22 3.55
N ILE A 522 43.11 -1.40 2.87
CA ILE A 522 43.59 -0.25 2.08
C ILE A 522 44.38 0.78 2.93
N LEU A 523 44.08 0.86 4.23
CA LEU A 523 44.78 1.75 5.17
C LEU A 523 46.01 1.10 5.79
N TYR A 524 46.20 -0.20 5.63
CA TYR A 524 47.27 -0.94 6.29
C TYR A 524 48.67 -0.50 5.82
N PRO A 525 48.96 -0.33 4.50
CA PRO A 525 50.30 0.05 4.05
C PRO A 525 50.77 1.41 4.53
N VAL A 526 49.83 2.34 4.83
CA VAL A 526 50.17 3.73 5.23
C VAL A 526 50.10 3.91 6.75
N TYR A 527 49.09 3.32 7.39
CA TYR A 527 48.77 3.58 8.81
C TYR A 527 48.89 2.32 9.69
N GLY A 528 49.14 1.15 9.15
CA GLY A 528 49.13 -0.11 9.89
C GLY A 528 47.75 -0.50 10.47
N ILE A 529 46.66 0.15 9.98
CA ILE A 529 45.31 -0.03 10.53
C ILE A 529 44.55 -1.09 9.72
N LEU A 530 44.11 -2.12 10.40
CA LEU A 530 43.07 -3.07 9.94
C LEU A 530 41.75 -2.78 10.67
N LEU A 531 40.66 -3.23 10.10
CA LEU A 531 39.33 -3.03 10.69
C LEU A 531 39.22 -3.74 12.05
N THR A 532 38.95 -2.99 13.09
CA THR A 532 38.69 -3.55 14.42
C THR A 532 37.18 -3.83 14.63
N PRO A 533 36.82 -4.75 15.58
CA PRO A 533 35.42 -5.02 15.92
C PRO A 533 34.62 -3.76 16.26
N MET A 534 35.24 -2.85 16.98
CA MET A 534 34.63 -1.59 17.39
C MET A 534 34.25 -0.72 16.18
N LEU A 535 35.12 -0.61 15.17
CA LEU A 535 34.83 0.13 13.94
C LEU A 535 33.71 -0.54 13.13
N ALA A 536 33.67 -1.88 13.10
CA ALA A 536 32.58 -2.62 12.45
C ALA A 536 31.23 -2.40 13.16
N ALA A 537 31.19 -2.48 14.49
CA ALA A 537 30.00 -2.20 15.29
C ALA A 537 29.52 -0.75 15.12
N ILE A 538 30.44 0.22 15.14
CA ILE A 538 30.13 1.64 14.89
C ILE A 538 29.53 1.84 13.50
N ALA A 539 30.07 1.20 12.46
CA ALA A 539 29.55 1.29 11.10
C ALA A 539 28.09 0.75 11.00
N ILE A 540 27.80 -0.39 11.64
CA ILE A 540 26.45 -0.96 11.71
C ILE A 540 25.50 -0.01 12.45
N VAL A 541 25.89 0.50 13.61
CA VAL A 541 25.05 1.42 14.41
C VAL A 541 24.82 2.73 13.66
N LEU A 542 25.84 3.33 13.03
CA LEU A 542 25.70 4.54 12.24
C LEU A 542 24.75 4.34 11.05
N SER A 543 24.83 3.20 10.38
CA SER A 543 23.89 2.86 9.30
C SER A 543 22.45 2.78 9.79
N CYS A 544 22.20 2.21 10.97
CA CYS A 544 20.89 2.18 11.60
C CYS A 544 20.39 3.56 12.05
N VAL A 545 21.28 4.40 12.65
CA VAL A 545 20.92 5.75 13.13
C VAL A 545 20.57 6.69 11.96
N THR A 546 21.24 6.56 10.81
CA THR A 546 20.89 7.35 9.62
C THR A 546 19.47 7.07 9.14
N LEU A 547 18.98 5.86 9.29
CA LEU A 547 17.58 5.49 8.99
C LEU A 547 16.57 6.18 9.90
N MET A 548 16.99 6.54 11.13
CA MET A 548 16.11 7.21 12.10
C MET A 548 16.03 8.73 11.93
N ARG A 549 16.88 9.36 11.11
CA ARG A 549 16.94 10.81 10.91
C ARG A 549 16.05 11.35 9.78
N GLY A 550 15.48 10.48 8.91
CA GLY A 550 14.67 10.86 7.75
C GLY A 550 13.17 11.17 8.06
#